data_4cbb40f06428881b9bcde931f8198a1c
#
_entry.id   4cbb40f06428881b9bcde931f8198a1c
#
_cell.length_a   1.000
_cell.length_b   1.000
_cell.length_c   1.000
_cell.angle_alpha   90.00
_cell.angle_beta   90.00
_cell.angle_gamma   90.00
#
_symmetry.space_group_name_H-M   'P 1'
#
loop_
_entity.id
_entity.type
_entity.pdbx_description
1 polymer ?
#
loop_
_entity_poly.entity_id
_entity_poly.type
_entity_poly.pdbx_seq_one_letter_code
_entity_poly.pdbx_strand_id
1 'polypeptide(L)'
;MKTLVTGGAGFLGSHICERLLDQGHEVICLDNFFTGSKQNVAHLQDYANFELLRHDVIDPFKVEVDRIYNMACPASPVHYQYNPIKTVKTSVMGAINCLGLAKRVGARILQASTSEVYGDPEIHPQPESYRGNVNPIGTRACYDEGKRCAETLFFDYHRENQVDIRVVRIFNTYGPRMAPDDGRVVSNFIVQALKGEDLTIYGDGSQTRSFCFVDDLVEAILRTMEQEETVGP
;
A
#
# COMPACT_ATOMS: atom_id res chain seq x y z
N MET A 1 -7.46 -19.92 5.42
CA MET A 1 -7.54 -18.71 6.29
C MET A 1 -8.37 -17.65 5.56
N LYS A 2 -9.09 -16.82 6.30
CA LYS A 2 -9.85 -15.71 5.75
C LYS A 2 -9.05 -14.41 5.86
N THR A 3 -8.87 -13.72 4.74
CA THR A 3 -7.94 -12.58 4.63
C THR A 3 -8.64 -11.36 4.08
N LEU A 4 -8.45 -10.20 4.72
CA LEU A 4 -8.88 -8.90 4.23
C LEU A 4 -7.71 -8.21 3.51
N VAL A 5 -7.97 -7.72 2.30
CA VAL A 5 -7.04 -6.85 1.56
C VAL A 5 -7.73 -5.50 1.32
N THR A 6 -7.35 -4.46 2.07
CA THR A 6 -7.83 -3.10 1.79
C THR A 6 -7.07 -2.50 0.63
N GLY A 7 -7.72 -1.71 -0.23
CA GLY A 7 -7.14 -1.29 -1.50
C GLY A 7 -6.92 -2.46 -2.46
N GLY A 8 -7.73 -3.53 -2.31
CA GLY A 8 -7.56 -4.79 -3.02
C GLY A 8 -7.81 -4.72 -4.52
N ALA A 9 -8.51 -3.69 -5.02
CA ALA A 9 -8.69 -3.45 -6.46
C ALA A 9 -7.61 -2.51 -7.04
N GLY A 10 -6.65 -2.07 -6.23
CA GLY A 10 -5.49 -1.29 -6.64
C GLY A 10 -4.42 -2.13 -7.32
N PHE A 11 -3.31 -1.48 -7.71
CA PHE A 11 -2.17 -2.13 -8.35
C PHE A 11 -1.64 -3.32 -7.51
N LEU A 12 -1.06 -3.07 -6.35
CA LEU A 12 -0.49 -4.13 -5.51
C LEU A 12 -1.55 -5.04 -4.90
N GLY A 13 -2.67 -4.45 -4.44
CA GLY A 13 -3.74 -5.18 -3.78
C GLY A 13 -4.34 -6.29 -4.64
N SER A 14 -4.50 -6.06 -5.94
CA SER A 14 -5.06 -7.05 -6.86
C SER A 14 -4.16 -8.26 -7.08
N HIS A 15 -2.83 -8.06 -7.10
CA HIS A 15 -1.86 -9.15 -7.15
C HIS A 15 -1.83 -9.95 -5.85
N ILE A 16 -1.95 -9.27 -4.68
CA ILE A 16 -2.04 -9.94 -3.39
C ILE A 16 -3.32 -10.78 -3.31
N CYS A 17 -4.48 -10.23 -3.71
CA CYS A 17 -5.74 -10.98 -3.74
C CYS A 17 -5.61 -12.25 -4.58
N GLU A 18 -5.09 -12.13 -5.81
CA GLU A 18 -4.90 -13.26 -6.73
C GLU A 18 -4.00 -14.32 -6.11
N ARG A 19 -2.83 -13.94 -5.61
CA ARG A 19 -1.86 -14.88 -5.04
C ARG A 19 -2.42 -15.60 -3.79
N LEU A 20 -3.20 -14.91 -2.96
CA LEU A 20 -3.86 -15.52 -1.79
C LEU A 20 -4.95 -16.53 -2.20
N LEU A 21 -5.73 -16.20 -3.25
CA LEU A 21 -6.73 -17.14 -3.80
C LEU A 21 -6.09 -18.39 -4.38
N ASP A 22 -4.98 -18.25 -5.12
CA ASP A 22 -4.21 -19.38 -5.65
C ASP A 22 -3.64 -20.29 -4.54
N GLN A 23 -3.39 -19.73 -3.35
CA GLN A 23 -2.99 -20.46 -2.16
C GLN A 23 -4.18 -21.06 -1.38
N GLY A 24 -5.42 -20.91 -1.88
CA GLY A 24 -6.63 -21.46 -1.28
C GLY A 24 -7.18 -20.67 -0.09
N HIS A 25 -6.78 -19.39 0.08
CA HIS A 25 -7.36 -18.51 1.09
C HIS A 25 -8.76 -18.06 0.69
N GLU A 26 -9.61 -17.71 1.67
CA GLU A 26 -10.78 -16.87 1.45
C GLU A 26 -10.33 -15.41 1.45
N VAL A 27 -10.70 -14.63 0.45
CA VAL A 27 -10.24 -13.26 0.30
C VAL A 27 -11.42 -12.27 0.25
N ILE A 28 -11.41 -11.31 1.18
CA ILE A 28 -12.26 -10.11 1.13
C ILE A 28 -11.41 -8.98 0.52
N CYS A 29 -11.74 -8.56 -0.68
CA CYS A 29 -11.19 -7.39 -1.34
C CYS A 29 -12.03 -6.15 -0.99
N LEU A 30 -11.50 -5.25 -0.16
CA LEU A 30 -12.17 -4.01 0.22
C LEU A 30 -11.56 -2.83 -0.53
N ASP A 31 -12.37 -2.11 -1.32
CA ASP A 31 -11.91 -0.97 -2.10
C ASP A 31 -13.05 0.06 -2.32
N ASN A 32 -12.74 1.33 -2.35
CA ASN A 32 -13.69 2.40 -2.70
C ASN A 32 -13.66 2.78 -4.19
N PHE A 33 -12.71 2.21 -4.95
CA PHE A 33 -12.42 2.49 -6.36
C PHE A 33 -12.03 3.94 -6.66
N PHE A 34 -11.37 4.61 -5.73
CA PHE A 34 -10.82 5.94 -6.00
C PHE A 34 -9.62 5.89 -6.96
N THR A 35 -8.69 4.98 -6.72
CA THR A 35 -7.55 4.68 -7.61
C THR A 35 -7.55 3.24 -8.09
N GLY A 36 -8.28 2.37 -7.44
CA GLY A 36 -8.49 0.98 -7.83
C GLY A 36 -9.42 0.85 -9.02
N SER A 37 -9.29 -0.26 -9.75
CA SER A 37 -10.11 -0.57 -10.92
C SER A 37 -10.79 -1.92 -10.77
N LYS A 38 -12.09 -1.98 -11.13
CA LYS A 38 -12.81 -3.26 -11.21
C LYS A 38 -12.14 -4.25 -12.19
N GLN A 39 -11.47 -3.74 -13.21
CA GLN A 39 -10.75 -4.58 -14.18
C GLN A 39 -9.61 -5.36 -13.54
N ASN A 40 -8.95 -4.78 -12.53
CA ASN A 40 -7.85 -5.44 -11.83
C ASN A 40 -8.26 -6.70 -11.07
N VAL A 41 -9.54 -6.82 -10.71
CA VAL A 41 -10.09 -7.93 -9.92
C VAL A 41 -11.23 -8.67 -10.65
N ALA A 42 -11.50 -8.33 -11.93
CA ALA A 42 -12.60 -8.93 -12.67
C ALA A 42 -12.46 -10.45 -12.80
N HIS A 43 -11.24 -10.94 -13.08
CA HIS A 43 -10.91 -12.36 -13.20
C HIS A 43 -10.98 -13.13 -11.87
N LEU A 44 -11.01 -12.43 -10.73
CA LEU A 44 -11.10 -13.04 -9.41
C LEU A 44 -12.56 -13.32 -9.00
N GLN A 45 -13.54 -12.75 -9.68
CA GLN A 45 -14.96 -12.90 -9.33
C GLN A 45 -15.49 -14.32 -9.57
N ASP A 46 -14.80 -15.12 -10.37
CA ASP A 46 -15.15 -16.51 -10.63
C ASP A 46 -14.69 -17.47 -9.51
N TYR A 47 -13.86 -16.99 -8.57
CA TYR A 47 -13.44 -17.76 -7.40
C TYR A 47 -14.55 -17.75 -6.34
N ALA A 48 -15.01 -18.94 -5.93
CA ALA A 48 -16.07 -19.10 -4.92
C ALA A 48 -15.68 -18.54 -3.52
N ASN A 49 -14.38 -18.38 -3.26
CA ASN A 49 -13.77 -17.88 -2.03
C ASN A 49 -13.30 -16.43 -2.14
N PHE A 50 -13.77 -15.67 -3.15
CA PHE A 50 -13.52 -14.23 -3.32
C PHE A 50 -14.77 -13.40 -3.04
N GLU A 51 -14.62 -12.38 -2.22
CA GLU A 51 -15.67 -11.41 -1.93
C GLU A 51 -15.17 -9.98 -2.24
N LEU A 52 -15.91 -9.24 -3.06
CA LEU A 52 -15.62 -7.83 -3.36
C LEU A 52 -16.54 -6.91 -2.55
N LEU A 53 -15.96 -6.22 -1.57
CA LEU A 53 -16.64 -5.28 -0.70
C LEU A 53 -16.32 -3.85 -1.11
N ARG A 54 -17.30 -3.13 -1.67
CA ARG A 54 -17.16 -1.70 -1.96
C ARG A 54 -17.33 -0.89 -0.69
N HIS A 55 -16.22 -0.42 -0.11
CA HIS A 55 -16.23 0.35 1.13
C HIS A 55 -15.01 1.27 1.22
N ASP A 56 -15.13 2.37 1.97
CA ASP A 56 -14.04 3.29 2.23
C ASP A 56 -13.41 3.00 3.61
N VAL A 57 -12.10 2.80 3.67
CA VAL A 57 -11.39 2.48 4.91
C VAL A 57 -11.46 3.57 5.99
N ILE A 58 -11.83 4.80 5.62
CA ILE A 58 -12.03 5.87 6.62
C ILE A 58 -13.30 5.68 7.45
N ASP A 59 -14.26 4.92 6.93
CA ASP A 59 -15.50 4.60 7.62
C ASP A 59 -15.33 3.26 8.38
N PRO A 60 -15.87 3.12 9.59
CA PRO A 60 -15.78 1.89 10.34
C PRO A 60 -16.44 0.71 9.63
N PHE A 61 -15.78 -0.44 9.67
CA PHE A 61 -16.31 -1.70 9.13
C PHE A 61 -16.01 -2.87 10.06
N LYS A 62 -16.79 -3.94 9.93
CA LYS A 62 -16.65 -5.16 10.74
C LYS A 62 -16.72 -6.37 9.85
N VAL A 63 -15.67 -7.17 9.86
CA VAL A 63 -15.57 -8.48 9.21
C VAL A 63 -14.84 -9.44 10.13
N GLU A 64 -15.02 -10.75 9.93
CA GLU A 64 -14.30 -11.77 10.67
C GLU A 64 -13.21 -12.31 9.77
N VAL A 65 -11.94 -12.10 10.14
CA VAL A 65 -10.77 -12.48 9.35
C VAL A 65 -9.60 -12.87 10.24
N ASP A 66 -8.70 -13.69 9.69
CA ASP A 66 -7.47 -14.12 10.36
C ASP A 66 -6.29 -13.19 10.08
N ARG A 67 -6.31 -12.50 8.91
CA ARG A 67 -5.24 -11.64 8.43
C ARG A 67 -5.76 -10.40 7.72
N ILE A 68 -4.98 -9.31 7.80
CA ILE A 68 -5.29 -8.03 7.17
C ILE A 68 -4.06 -7.51 6.44
N TYR A 69 -4.18 -7.24 5.14
CA TYR A 69 -3.22 -6.48 4.36
C TYR A 69 -3.77 -5.07 4.16
N ASN A 70 -3.22 -4.10 4.89
CA ASN A 70 -3.64 -2.69 4.76
C ASN A 70 -2.85 -1.99 3.65
N MET A 71 -3.38 -2.11 2.41
CA MET A 71 -2.79 -1.55 1.20
C MET A 71 -3.47 -0.25 0.75
N ALA A 72 -4.61 0.12 1.34
CA ALA A 72 -5.43 1.25 0.91
C ALA A 72 -4.76 2.60 1.18
N CYS A 73 -4.28 3.24 0.12
CA CYS A 73 -3.92 4.66 0.11
C CYS A 73 -3.63 5.10 -1.35
N PRO A 74 -4.03 6.30 -1.78
CA PRO A 74 -3.51 6.87 -3.02
C PRO A 74 -1.99 7.01 -2.90
N ALA A 75 -1.23 6.42 -3.83
CA ALA A 75 0.23 6.30 -3.71
C ALA A 75 1.01 7.04 -4.79
N SER A 76 0.35 7.62 -5.78
CA SER A 76 1.02 8.46 -6.78
C SER A 76 0.79 9.94 -6.52
N PRO A 77 1.75 10.83 -6.88
CA PRO A 77 1.62 12.27 -6.68
C PRO A 77 0.34 12.87 -7.26
N VAL A 78 -0.05 12.45 -8.44
CA VAL A 78 -1.26 12.91 -9.13
C VAL A 78 -2.52 12.63 -8.29
N HIS A 79 -2.58 11.45 -7.67
CA HIS A 79 -3.77 11.02 -6.92
C HIS A 79 -3.78 11.55 -5.48
N TYR A 80 -2.65 11.47 -4.74
CA TYR A 80 -2.66 11.90 -3.33
C TYR A 80 -2.72 13.43 -3.17
N GLN A 81 -2.26 14.20 -4.18
CA GLN A 81 -2.37 15.65 -4.19
C GLN A 81 -3.73 16.15 -4.69
N TYR A 82 -4.50 15.33 -5.41
CA TYR A 82 -5.85 15.69 -5.86
C TYR A 82 -6.79 15.96 -4.69
N ASN A 83 -6.72 15.16 -3.63
CA ASN A 83 -7.45 15.41 -2.38
C ASN A 83 -6.55 15.10 -1.18
N PRO A 84 -5.67 16.04 -0.78
CA PRO A 84 -4.69 15.79 0.26
C PRO A 84 -5.31 15.50 1.63
N ILE A 85 -6.44 16.13 1.97
CA ILE A 85 -7.14 15.86 3.22
C ILE A 85 -7.66 14.42 3.25
N LYS A 86 -8.22 13.94 2.13
CA LYS A 86 -8.67 12.54 2.00
C LYS A 86 -7.50 11.57 2.11
N THR A 87 -6.35 11.91 1.56
CA THR A 87 -5.14 11.09 1.65
C THR A 87 -4.69 10.91 3.10
N VAL A 88 -4.61 12.00 3.87
CA VAL A 88 -4.31 11.93 5.31
C VAL A 88 -5.34 11.07 6.05
N LYS A 89 -6.64 11.31 5.81
CA LYS A 89 -7.70 10.50 6.42
C LYS A 89 -7.56 9.02 6.09
N THR A 90 -7.28 8.68 4.83
CA THR A 90 -7.10 7.28 4.41
C THR A 90 -5.93 6.62 5.14
N SER A 91 -4.79 7.30 5.25
CA SER A 91 -3.62 6.78 5.97
C SER A 91 -3.88 6.63 7.46
N VAL A 92 -4.47 7.63 8.12
CA VAL A 92 -4.59 7.68 9.59
C VAL A 92 -5.85 6.95 10.07
N MET A 93 -7.03 7.35 9.59
CA MET A 93 -8.29 6.72 10.01
C MET A 93 -8.41 5.28 9.48
N GLY A 94 -7.92 5.04 8.24
CA GLY A 94 -7.85 3.68 7.70
C GLY A 94 -6.97 2.78 8.55
N ALA A 95 -5.81 3.26 8.99
CA ALA A 95 -4.95 2.52 9.92
C ALA A 95 -5.65 2.24 11.27
N ILE A 96 -6.32 3.26 11.87
CA ILE A 96 -7.06 3.10 13.13
C ILE A 96 -8.16 2.06 12.97
N ASN A 97 -8.96 2.11 11.90
CA ASN A 97 -10.05 1.17 11.66
C ASN A 97 -9.54 -0.27 11.45
N CYS A 98 -8.46 -0.44 10.65
CA CYS A 98 -7.85 -1.75 10.43
C CYS A 98 -7.20 -2.32 11.70
N LEU A 99 -6.50 -1.49 12.49
CA LEU A 99 -5.90 -1.90 13.77
C LEU A 99 -6.97 -2.22 14.83
N GLY A 100 -8.05 -1.43 14.88
CA GLY A 100 -9.20 -1.71 15.74
C GLY A 100 -9.88 -3.03 15.37
N LEU A 101 -10.00 -3.31 14.08
CA LEU A 101 -10.49 -4.61 13.59
C LEU A 101 -9.53 -5.73 13.98
N ALA A 102 -8.22 -5.60 13.70
CA ALA A 102 -7.21 -6.59 14.03
C ALA A 102 -7.23 -6.93 15.53
N LYS A 103 -7.26 -5.92 16.40
CA LYS A 103 -7.41 -6.09 17.85
C LYS A 103 -8.68 -6.85 18.23
N ARG A 104 -9.81 -6.54 17.60
CA ARG A 104 -11.11 -7.16 17.90
C ARG A 104 -11.14 -8.65 17.55
N VAL A 105 -10.59 -9.03 16.38
CA VAL A 105 -10.67 -10.40 15.87
C VAL A 105 -9.40 -11.23 16.14
N GLY A 106 -8.35 -10.63 16.71
CA GLY A 106 -7.06 -11.30 16.93
C GLY A 106 -6.27 -11.56 15.64
N ALA A 107 -6.53 -10.78 14.59
CA ALA A 107 -5.87 -10.94 13.29
C ALA A 107 -4.47 -10.35 13.27
N ARG A 108 -3.53 -11.02 12.55
CA ARG A 108 -2.26 -10.41 12.16
C ARG A 108 -2.51 -9.38 11.06
N ILE A 109 -1.84 -8.21 11.16
CA ILE A 109 -2.02 -7.12 10.20
C ILE A 109 -0.70 -6.63 9.63
N LEU A 110 -0.64 -6.46 8.29
CA LEU A 110 0.48 -5.84 7.60
C LEU A 110 0.11 -4.44 7.09
N GLN A 111 1.00 -3.48 7.36
CA GLN A 111 0.94 -2.11 6.84
C GLN A 111 1.85 -1.93 5.64
N ALA A 112 1.27 -1.55 4.52
CA ALA A 112 2.02 -0.99 3.41
C ALA A 112 2.44 0.45 3.75
N SER A 113 3.64 0.60 4.28
CA SER A 113 4.32 1.88 4.39
C SER A 113 5.11 2.18 3.11
N THR A 114 6.00 3.15 3.11
CA THR A 114 6.63 3.68 1.91
C THR A 114 8.02 4.20 2.20
N SER A 115 8.89 4.27 1.18
CA SER A 115 10.15 5.01 1.24
C SER A 115 9.97 6.51 1.52
N GLU A 116 8.78 7.05 1.26
CA GLU A 116 8.48 8.46 1.47
C GLU A 116 8.47 8.88 2.96
N VAL A 117 8.47 7.90 3.89
CA VAL A 117 8.69 8.18 5.32
C VAL A 117 10.08 8.75 5.59
N TYR A 118 11.01 8.56 4.67
CA TYR A 118 12.35 9.14 4.71
C TYR A 118 12.41 10.58 4.18
N GLY A 119 11.39 11.04 3.47
CA GLY A 119 11.30 12.39 2.91
C GLY A 119 12.36 12.67 1.86
N ASP A 120 13.08 13.79 2.01
CA ASP A 120 14.25 14.14 1.22
C ASP A 120 15.52 13.66 1.97
N PRO A 121 15.98 12.41 1.69
CA PRO A 121 16.93 11.75 2.57
C PRO A 121 18.34 12.29 2.39
N GLU A 122 19.03 12.51 3.51
CA GLU A 122 20.44 12.90 3.57
C GLU A 122 21.41 11.69 3.58
N ILE A 123 20.86 10.48 3.75
CA ILE A 123 21.61 9.23 3.83
C ILE A 123 21.21 8.30 2.68
N HIS A 124 22.21 7.80 1.95
CA HIS A 124 22.01 6.87 0.83
C HIS A 124 23.02 5.70 0.92
N PRO A 125 22.55 4.44 0.81
CA PRO A 125 21.16 3.98 0.89
C PRO A 125 20.56 4.23 2.28
N GLN A 126 19.23 4.35 2.36
CA GLN A 126 18.51 4.60 3.61
C GLN A 126 18.45 3.32 4.47
N PRO A 127 19.12 3.24 5.63
CA PRO A 127 18.89 2.16 6.57
C PRO A 127 17.53 2.34 7.28
N GLU A 128 16.91 1.25 7.70
CA GLU A 128 15.60 1.28 8.36
C GLU A 128 15.61 2.10 9.67
N SER A 129 16.77 2.22 10.32
CA SER A 129 16.96 3.06 11.51
C SER A 129 16.97 4.56 11.22
N TYR A 130 17.09 4.98 9.95
CA TYR A 130 17.08 6.40 9.59
C TYR A 130 15.67 6.98 9.76
N ARG A 131 15.55 8.07 10.53
CA ARG A 131 14.26 8.68 10.88
C ARG A 131 13.68 9.57 9.78
N GLY A 132 14.45 9.87 8.75
CA GLY A 132 14.02 10.68 7.62
C GLY A 132 14.13 12.20 7.83
N ASN A 133 13.89 12.91 6.73
CA ASN A 133 13.87 14.38 6.64
C ASN A 133 12.61 14.79 5.85
N VAL A 134 11.45 14.79 6.51
CA VAL A 134 10.15 15.10 5.90
C VAL A 134 9.78 16.56 6.12
N ASN A 135 9.33 17.24 5.08
CA ASN A 135 8.74 18.56 5.19
C ASN A 135 7.26 18.48 5.58
N PRO A 136 6.86 18.77 6.84
CA PRO A 136 5.49 18.55 7.31
C PRO A 136 4.44 19.49 6.71
N ILE A 137 4.87 20.56 6.02
CA ILE A 137 3.99 21.54 5.38
C ILE A 137 4.13 21.57 3.85
N GLY A 138 4.91 20.64 3.29
CA GLY A 138 5.09 20.50 1.84
C GLY A 138 3.87 19.92 1.13
N THR A 139 3.82 20.05 -0.18
CA THR A 139 2.71 19.53 -1.01
C THR A 139 2.56 18.00 -0.95
N ARG A 140 3.62 17.28 -0.56
CA ARG A 140 3.63 15.83 -0.37
C ARG A 140 3.33 15.39 1.05
N ALA A 141 3.33 16.32 2.02
CA ALA A 141 3.17 16.03 3.45
C ALA A 141 1.92 15.20 3.76
N CYS A 142 0.85 15.38 2.99
CA CYS A 142 -0.38 14.58 3.16
C CYS A 142 -0.16 13.07 3.02
N TYR A 143 0.77 12.66 2.17
CA TYR A 143 1.14 11.26 2.00
C TYR A 143 2.25 10.86 2.97
N ASP A 144 3.33 11.61 3.00
CA ASP A 144 4.54 11.32 3.76
C ASP A 144 4.23 11.25 5.27
N GLU A 145 3.65 12.31 5.84
CA GLU A 145 3.25 12.35 7.26
C GLU A 145 2.08 11.43 7.57
N GLY A 146 1.15 11.24 6.63
CA GLY A 146 0.07 10.27 6.79
C GLY A 146 0.60 8.86 6.98
N LYS A 147 1.61 8.44 6.22
CA LYS A 147 2.26 7.13 6.34
C LYS A 147 3.13 7.02 7.59
N ARG A 148 3.86 8.09 7.96
CA ARG A 148 4.61 8.16 9.24
C ARG A 148 3.69 7.99 10.45
N CYS A 149 2.56 8.71 10.46
CA CYS A 149 1.54 8.58 11.50
C CYS A 149 0.96 7.15 11.54
N ALA A 150 0.72 6.53 10.39
CA ALA A 150 0.26 5.14 10.34
C ALA A 150 1.29 4.17 10.94
N GLU A 151 2.59 4.31 10.66
CA GLU A 151 3.64 3.52 11.33
C GLU A 151 3.58 3.70 12.84
N THR A 152 3.49 4.95 13.33
CA THR A 152 3.37 5.24 14.77
C THR A 152 2.19 4.50 15.39
N LEU A 153 1.01 4.58 14.77
CA LEU A 153 -0.19 3.89 15.25
C LEU A 153 0.01 2.37 15.30
N PHE A 154 0.63 1.77 14.27
CA PHE A 154 0.89 0.34 14.26
C PHE A 154 1.77 -0.09 15.43
N PHE A 155 2.88 0.60 15.67
CA PHE A 155 3.76 0.31 16.78
C PHE A 155 3.12 0.59 18.15
N ASP A 156 2.25 1.61 18.29
CA ASP A 156 1.53 1.88 19.53
C ASP A 156 0.48 0.79 19.82
N TYR A 157 -0.29 0.37 18.82
CA TYR A 157 -1.21 -0.77 18.98
C TYR A 157 -0.49 -2.07 19.31
N HIS A 158 0.71 -2.28 18.77
CA HIS A 158 1.54 -3.43 19.13
C HIS A 158 1.98 -3.35 20.60
N ARG A 159 2.54 -2.22 21.05
CA ARG A 159 3.03 -2.04 22.43
C ARG A 159 1.92 -2.09 23.46
N GLU A 160 0.82 -1.39 23.20
CA GLU A 160 -0.26 -1.22 24.18
C GLU A 160 -1.29 -2.34 24.16
N ASN A 161 -1.54 -2.90 22.98
CA ASN A 161 -2.64 -3.85 22.79
C ASN A 161 -2.18 -5.22 22.28
N GLN A 162 -0.87 -5.41 22.08
CA GLN A 162 -0.28 -6.66 21.60
C GLN A 162 -0.85 -7.12 20.23
N VAL A 163 -1.26 -6.18 19.40
CA VAL A 163 -1.66 -6.49 18.03
C VAL A 163 -0.43 -7.04 17.28
N ASP A 164 -0.59 -8.16 16.59
CA ASP A 164 0.46 -8.78 15.81
C ASP A 164 0.61 -8.05 14.47
N ILE A 165 1.59 -7.17 14.37
CA ILE A 165 1.80 -6.28 13.24
C ILE A 165 2.97 -6.70 12.35
N ARG A 166 2.91 -6.31 11.08
CA ARG A 166 4.03 -6.26 10.14
C ARG A 166 4.03 -4.91 9.44
N VAL A 167 5.20 -4.29 9.30
CA VAL A 167 5.33 -3.01 8.62
C VAL A 167 6.38 -3.15 7.52
N VAL A 168 6.05 -2.76 6.28
CA VAL A 168 6.98 -2.80 5.15
C VAL A 168 7.06 -1.43 4.49
N ARG A 169 8.27 -0.90 4.28
CA ARG A 169 8.53 0.34 3.56
C ARG A 169 8.78 0.05 2.09
N ILE A 170 7.74 0.22 1.28
CA ILE A 170 7.76 -0.09 -0.15
C ILE A 170 8.44 1.04 -0.91
N PHE A 171 9.43 0.68 -1.74
CA PHE A 171 10.07 1.58 -2.70
C PHE A 171 9.35 1.54 -4.06
N ASN A 172 9.98 2.09 -5.11
CA ASN A 172 9.33 2.19 -6.42
C ASN A 172 9.05 0.80 -6.99
N THR A 173 7.78 0.50 -7.16
CA THR A 173 7.33 -0.78 -7.73
C THR A 173 6.65 -0.54 -9.06
N TYR A 174 6.87 -1.45 -10.00
CA TYR A 174 6.28 -1.42 -11.33
C TYR A 174 5.79 -2.81 -11.76
N GLY A 175 4.89 -2.84 -12.72
CA GLY A 175 4.39 -4.10 -13.28
C GLY A 175 2.98 -3.99 -13.88
N PRO A 176 2.41 -5.12 -14.30
CA PRO A 176 1.04 -5.19 -14.79
C PRO A 176 0.02 -4.61 -13.81
N ARG A 177 -1.10 -4.11 -14.32
CA ARG A 177 -2.19 -3.45 -13.57
C ARG A 177 -1.79 -2.10 -12.94
N MET A 178 -0.58 -1.59 -13.17
CA MET A 178 -0.24 -0.21 -12.84
C MET A 178 -1.02 0.72 -13.78
N ALA A 179 -1.63 1.78 -13.22
CA ALA A 179 -2.43 2.70 -14.02
C ALA A 179 -1.56 3.41 -15.08
N PRO A 180 -2.01 3.50 -16.33
CA PRO A 180 -1.26 4.18 -17.41
C PRO A 180 -0.96 5.65 -17.10
N ASP A 181 -1.85 6.30 -16.36
CA ASP A 181 -1.78 7.70 -15.92
C ASP A 181 -1.24 7.86 -14.48
N ASP A 182 -0.55 6.85 -13.96
CA ASP A 182 0.01 6.86 -12.60
C ASP A 182 0.97 8.04 -12.36
N GLY A 183 1.65 8.52 -13.38
CA GLY A 183 2.54 9.70 -13.32
C GLY A 183 3.95 9.39 -12.83
N ARG A 184 4.27 8.16 -12.45
CA ARG A 184 5.63 7.75 -12.09
C ARG A 184 6.45 7.35 -13.31
N VAL A 185 7.78 7.44 -13.18
CA VAL A 185 8.71 7.36 -14.32
C VAL A 185 8.53 6.12 -15.20
N VAL A 186 8.38 4.92 -14.62
CA VAL A 186 8.28 3.68 -15.41
C VAL A 186 7.00 3.65 -16.24
N SER A 187 5.83 3.94 -15.63
CA SER A 187 4.56 4.01 -16.36
C SER A 187 4.57 5.10 -17.42
N ASN A 188 5.09 6.30 -17.10
CA ASN A 188 5.19 7.39 -18.07
C ASN A 188 6.04 6.99 -19.28
N PHE A 189 7.24 6.46 -19.07
CA PHE A 189 8.13 6.08 -20.16
C PHE A 189 7.53 4.98 -21.05
N ILE A 190 6.93 3.96 -20.42
CA ILE A 190 6.28 2.89 -21.19
C ILE A 190 5.13 3.44 -22.05
N VAL A 191 4.26 4.27 -21.47
CA VAL A 191 3.11 4.82 -22.18
C VAL A 191 3.55 5.77 -23.29
N GLN A 192 4.50 6.66 -23.03
CA GLN A 192 5.05 7.58 -24.02
C GLN A 192 5.72 6.81 -25.17
N ALA A 193 6.55 5.81 -24.87
CA ALA A 193 7.20 4.99 -25.88
C ALA A 193 6.18 4.24 -26.75
N LEU A 194 5.13 3.66 -26.16
CA LEU A 194 4.08 2.94 -26.90
C LEU A 194 3.24 3.87 -27.80
N LYS A 195 3.11 5.14 -27.41
CA LYS A 195 2.41 6.17 -28.21
C LYS A 195 3.29 6.84 -29.27
N GLY A 196 4.60 6.61 -29.23
CA GLY A 196 5.57 7.31 -30.09
C GLY A 196 5.79 8.77 -29.68
N GLU A 197 5.52 9.10 -28.42
CA GLU A 197 5.75 10.42 -27.82
C GLU A 197 7.19 10.52 -27.28
N ASP A 198 7.72 11.75 -27.17
CA ASP A 198 9.02 11.98 -26.55
C ASP A 198 8.99 11.60 -25.06
N LEU A 199 10.07 10.98 -24.57
CA LEU A 199 10.22 10.64 -23.16
C LEU A 199 10.49 11.88 -22.33
N THR A 200 9.63 12.18 -21.37
CA THR A 200 9.75 13.35 -20.50
C THR A 200 10.68 13.08 -19.33
N ILE A 201 11.81 13.77 -19.28
CA ILE A 201 12.76 13.73 -18.16
C ILE A 201 12.54 14.96 -17.28
N TYR A 202 12.28 14.73 -15.98
CA TYR A 202 12.17 15.82 -15.01
C TYR A 202 13.55 16.20 -14.45
N GLY A 203 13.82 17.49 -14.37
CA GLY A 203 15.14 17.99 -13.94
C GLY A 203 16.22 17.72 -14.98
N ASP A 204 17.42 17.39 -14.52
CA ASP A 204 18.59 17.12 -15.34
C ASP A 204 18.81 15.62 -15.65
N GLY A 205 17.95 14.75 -15.13
CA GLY A 205 18.05 13.31 -15.31
C GLY A 205 19.09 12.62 -14.42
N SER A 206 19.70 13.32 -13.48
CA SER A 206 20.70 12.76 -12.54
C SER A 206 20.09 11.88 -11.42
N GLN A 207 18.76 11.92 -11.26
CA GLN A 207 18.08 11.20 -10.19
C GLN A 207 18.20 9.69 -10.35
N THR A 208 18.60 9.02 -9.28
CA THR A 208 18.63 7.56 -9.19
C THR A 208 17.44 7.02 -8.41
N ARG A 209 16.96 5.84 -8.80
CA ARG A 209 15.86 5.14 -8.11
C ARG A 209 16.12 3.64 -8.10
N SER A 210 15.72 2.98 -7.02
CA SER A 210 15.64 1.52 -6.96
C SER A 210 14.25 1.09 -7.39
N PHE A 211 14.16 0.09 -8.25
CA PHE A 211 12.90 -0.44 -8.75
C PHE A 211 12.75 -1.91 -8.36
N CYS A 212 11.52 -2.29 -8.00
CA CYS A 212 11.15 -3.66 -7.69
C CYS A 212 10.02 -4.07 -8.64
N PHE A 213 10.12 -5.25 -9.24
CA PHE A 213 9.01 -5.81 -10.02
C PHE A 213 7.89 -6.28 -9.08
N VAL A 214 6.64 -6.17 -9.52
CA VAL A 214 5.48 -6.42 -8.67
C VAL A 214 5.44 -7.82 -8.07
N ASP A 215 5.83 -8.85 -8.83
CA ASP A 215 5.81 -10.24 -8.35
C ASP A 215 6.82 -10.46 -7.21
N ASP A 216 8.01 -9.86 -7.31
CA ASP A 216 9.03 -9.93 -6.26
C ASP A 216 8.55 -9.23 -4.98
N LEU A 217 7.91 -8.05 -5.14
CA LEU A 217 7.36 -7.34 -3.98
C LEU A 217 6.20 -8.10 -3.34
N VAL A 218 5.28 -8.64 -4.12
CA VAL A 218 4.13 -9.41 -3.60
C VAL A 218 4.62 -10.65 -2.86
N GLU A 219 5.59 -11.37 -3.42
CA GLU A 219 6.20 -12.51 -2.74
C GLU A 219 6.86 -12.09 -1.41
N ALA A 220 7.60 -10.97 -1.39
CA ALA A 220 8.21 -10.45 -0.17
C ALA A 220 7.15 -10.07 0.88
N ILE A 221 6.05 -9.41 0.48
CA ILE A 221 4.93 -9.05 1.36
C ILE A 221 4.29 -10.31 1.98
N LEU A 222 4.01 -11.33 1.16
CA LEU A 222 3.42 -12.57 1.63
C LEU A 222 4.35 -13.29 2.62
N ARG A 223 5.65 -13.38 2.31
CA ARG A 223 6.66 -13.96 3.22
C ARG A 223 6.78 -13.16 4.53
N THR A 224 6.75 -11.84 4.48
CA THR A 224 6.79 -10.98 5.68
C THR A 224 5.57 -11.25 6.57
N MET A 225 4.39 -11.45 5.99
CA MET A 225 3.19 -11.81 6.73
C MET A 225 3.34 -13.12 7.51
N GLU A 226 4.12 -14.08 7.00
CA GLU A 226 4.35 -15.38 7.64
C GLU A 226 5.45 -15.34 8.73
N GLN A 227 6.31 -14.33 8.74
CA GLN A 227 7.39 -14.26 9.73
C GLN A 227 6.87 -14.06 11.15
N GLU A 228 7.38 -14.84 12.11
CA GLU A 228 6.96 -14.76 13.51
C GLU A 228 7.75 -13.67 14.28
N GLU A 229 9.03 -13.50 13.99
CA GLU A 229 9.93 -12.63 14.77
C GLU A 229 10.03 -11.19 14.24
N THR A 230 9.64 -10.94 12.97
CA THR A 230 9.84 -9.64 12.34
C THR A 230 8.60 -8.77 12.47
N VAL A 231 8.71 -7.67 13.17
CA VAL A 231 7.65 -6.65 13.29
C VAL A 231 7.79 -5.59 12.19
N GLY A 232 9.03 -5.37 11.73
CA GLY A 232 9.41 -4.35 10.75
C GLY A 232 9.75 -2.99 11.39
N PRO A 233 9.95 -1.94 10.60
CA PRO A 233 10.03 -1.92 9.15
C PRO A 233 11.30 -2.49 8.61
#